data_8a103cf1ef2dfaab9f61efaf0c1c98a7
#
_entry.id   8a103cf1ef2dfaab9f61efaf0c1c98a7
#
_cell.length_a   1.000
_cell.length_b   1.000
_cell.length_c   1.000
_cell.angle_alpha   90.00
_cell.angle_beta   90.00
_cell.angle_gamma   90.00
#
_symmetry.space_group_name_H-M   'P 1'
#
loop_
_entity.id
_entity.type
_entity.pdbx_description
1 polymer ?
#
loop_
_entity_poly.entity_id
_entity_poly.type
_entity_poly.pdbx_seq_one_letter_code
_entity_poly.pdbx_strand_id
1 'polypeptide(L)'
;MKNFGETIRNLRTAQDLGLRETARKVGISPASLSRIERSKESPPRPEVIKNLAKLLAADPDVLFRLSSSTDPEVVGFLHNQPEVMNLLRYIKEASFTEAEIKSLIQTAECIKGNSQCPPIPV
;
A
#
# COMPACT_ATOMS: atom_id res chain seq x y z
N MET A 1 17.45 -1.99 8.21
CA MET A 1 16.23 -1.59 7.51
C MET A 1 15.33 -2.80 7.32
N LYS A 2 14.07 -2.69 7.75
CA LYS A 2 13.14 -3.82 7.60
C LYS A 2 12.70 -3.94 6.14
N ASN A 3 12.83 -5.12 5.58
CA ASN A 3 12.33 -5.40 4.24
C ASN A 3 10.94 -6.02 4.32
N PHE A 4 10.35 -6.31 3.17
CA PHE A 4 9.01 -6.91 3.09
C PHE A 4 8.92 -8.22 3.88
N GLY A 5 9.85 -9.13 3.66
CA GLY A 5 9.85 -10.44 4.31
C GLY A 5 9.93 -10.36 5.82
N GLU A 6 10.85 -9.56 6.33
CA GLU A 6 10.99 -9.35 7.78
C GLU A 6 9.73 -8.74 8.40
N THR A 7 9.14 -7.77 7.69
CA THR A 7 7.92 -7.12 8.16
C THR A 7 6.77 -8.13 8.27
N ILE A 8 6.59 -8.97 7.25
CA ILE A 8 5.56 -10.01 7.26
C ILE A 8 5.80 -10.98 8.41
N ARG A 9 7.03 -11.45 8.58
CA ARG A 9 7.37 -12.38 9.66
C ARG A 9 7.08 -11.77 11.03
N ASN A 10 7.49 -10.52 11.23
CA ASN A 10 7.27 -9.83 12.51
C ASN A 10 5.79 -9.64 12.82
N LEU A 11 5.00 -9.25 11.83
CA LEU A 11 3.56 -9.09 11.99
C LEU A 11 2.89 -10.44 12.31
N ARG A 12 3.30 -11.49 11.60
CA ARG A 12 2.74 -12.82 11.79
C ARG A 12 3.06 -13.35 13.19
N THR A 13 4.32 -13.30 13.59
CA THR A 13 4.73 -13.81 14.90
C THR A 13 4.16 -13.01 16.06
N ALA A 14 4.01 -11.70 15.87
CA ALA A 14 3.39 -10.84 16.88
C ALA A 14 1.94 -11.21 17.17
N GLN A 15 1.26 -11.85 16.22
CA GLN A 15 -0.14 -12.26 16.35
C GLN A 15 -0.26 -13.78 16.59
N ASP A 16 0.85 -14.46 16.84
CA ASP A 16 0.89 -15.91 17.06
C ASP A 16 0.27 -16.71 15.91
N LEU A 17 0.42 -16.23 14.69
CA LEU A 17 -0.09 -16.93 13.51
C LEU A 17 0.94 -17.92 12.97
N GLY A 18 0.50 -19.17 12.72
CA GLY A 18 1.37 -20.18 12.15
C GLY A 18 1.67 -19.93 10.69
N LEU A 19 2.86 -20.36 10.24
CA LEU A 19 3.29 -20.19 8.87
C LEU A 19 2.33 -20.86 7.88
N ARG A 20 1.97 -22.11 8.13
CA ARG A 20 1.10 -22.88 7.24
C ARG A 20 -0.30 -22.30 7.17
N GLU A 21 -0.84 -21.91 8.31
CA GLU A 21 -2.17 -21.32 8.36
C GLU A 21 -2.22 -20.00 7.61
N THR A 22 -1.22 -19.15 7.82
CA THR A 22 -1.13 -17.86 7.12
C THR A 22 -1.03 -18.06 5.62
N ALA A 23 -0.15 -18.96 5.17
CA ALA A 23 0.02 -19.24 3.74
C ALA A 23 -1.27 -19.72 3.11
N ARG A 24 -1.98 -20.63 3.79
CA ARG A 24 -3.25 -21.15 3.30
C ARG A 24 -4.28 -20.03 3.14
N LYS A 25 -4.38 -19.15 4.13
CA LYS A 25 -5.38 -18.07 4.13
C LYS A 25 -5.14 -17.03 3.04
N VAL A 26 -3.87 -16.82 2.67
CA VAL A 26 -3.54 -15.82 1.64
C VAL A 26 -3.34 -16.45 0.26
N GLY A 27 -3.44 -17.77 0.14
CA GLY A 27 -3.44 -18.44 -1.15
C GLY A 27 -2.08 -18.77 -1.74
N ILE A 28 -1.07 -19.00 -0.90
CA ILE A 28 0.25 -19.44 -1.35
C ILE A 28 0.69 -20.67 -0.56
N SER A 29 1.75 -21.35 -1.05
CA SER A 29 2.27 -22.50 -0.33
C SER A 29 3.06 -22.08 0.91
N PRO A 30 3.10 -22.91 1.96
CA PRO A 30 3.94 -22.62 3.12
C PRO A 30 5.42 -22.46 2.78
N ALA A 31 5.91 -23.24 1.84
CA ALA A 31 7.30 -23.12 1.38
C ALA A 31 7.57 -21.76 0.75
N SER A 32 6.62 -21.26 -0.07
CA SER A 32 6.74 -19.95 -0.69
C SER A 32 6.75 -18.86 0.35
N LEU A 33 5.81 -18.90 1.32
CA LEU A 33 5.77 -17.90 2.38
C LEU A 33 7.06 -17.91 3.21
N SER A 34 7.58 -19.09 3.52
CA SER A 34 8.84 -19.20 4.25
C SER A 34 9.99 -18.53 3.48
N ARG A 35 10.08 -18.76 2.17
CA ARG A 35 11.12 -18.13 1.35
C ARG A 35 10.95 -16.62 1.27
N ILE A 36 9.70 -16.13 1.18
CA ILE A 36 9.42 -14.69 1.16
C ILE A 36 9.87 -14.06 2.48
N GLU A 37 9.54 -14.68 3.62
CA GLU A 37 9.92 -14.16 4.93
C GLU A 37 11.43 -14.13 5.14
N ARG A 38 12.16 -15.04 4.52
CA ARG A 38 13.62 -15.09 4.60
C ARG A 38 14.30 -14.29 3.49
N SER A 39 13.54 -13.59 2.69
CA SER A 39 14.04 -12.81 1.55
C SER A 39 14.77 -13.67 0.51
N LYS A 40 14.36 -14.93 0.39
CA LYS A 40 14.88 -15.87 -0.64
C LYS A 40 14.02 -15.92 -1.89
N GLU A 41 12.85 -15.27 -1.84
CA GLU A 41 11.91 -15.19 -2.96
C GLU A 41 11.37 -13.77 -3.02
N SER A 42 11.03 -13.31 -4.22
CA SER A 42 10.44 -11.98 -4.42
C SER A 42 9.11 -11.87 -3.71
N PRO A 43 8.66 -10.65 -3.34
CA PRO A 43 7.33 -10.47 -2.79
C PRO A 43 6.25 -11.07 -3.70
N PRO A 44 5.12 -11.52 -3.12
CA PRO A 44 4.08 -12.17 -3.90
C PRO A 44 3.28 -11.17 -4.73
N ARG A 45 2.32 -11.68 -5.49
CA ARG A 45 1.43 -10.87 -6.32
C ARG A 45 0.65 -9.86 -5.45
N PRO A 46 0.24 -8.72 -6.05
CA PRO A 46 -0.50 -7.69 -5.31
C PRO A 46 -1.74 -8.21 -4.57
N GLU A 47 -2.47 -9.17 -5.14
CA GLU A 47 -3.65 -9.74 -4.48
C GLU A 47 -3.28 -10.45 -3.19
N VAL A 48 -2.16 -11.17 -3.18
CA VAL A 48 -1.66 -11.84 -1.98
C VAL A 48 -1.22 -10.82 -0.94
N ILE A 49 -0.59 -9.72 -1.37
CA ILE A 49 -0.18 -8.64 -0.47
C ILE A 49 -1.41 -8.02 0.21
N LYS A 50 -2.50 -7.80 -0.54
CA LYS A 50 -3.76 -7.31 0.05
C LYS A 50 -4.31 -8.28 1.10
N ASN A 51 -4.28 -9.56 0.78
CA ASN A 51 -4.76 -10.59 1.72
C ASN A 51 -3.90 -10.66 2.97
N LEU A 52 -2.58 -10.52 2.83
CA LEU A 52 -1.67 -10.44 3.96
C LEU A 52 -1.98 -9.23 4.84
N ALA A 53 -2.21 -8.08 4.23
CA ALA A 53 -2.53 -6.86 4.97
C ALA A 53 -3.79 -7.05 5.79
N LYS A 54 -4.85 -7.64 5.23
CA LYS A 54 -6.08 -7.92 5.93
C LYS A 54 -5.88 -8.89 7.09
N LEU A 55 -5.19 -9.99 6.83
CA LEU A 55 -4.98 -11.03 7.83
C LEU A 55 -4.13 -10.54 8.99
N LEU A 56 -3.11 -9.74 8.68
CA LEU A 56 -2.14 -9.25 9.67
C LEU A 56 -2.56 -7.91 10.28
N ALA A 57 -3.71 -7.36 9.90
CA ALA A 57 -4.20 -6.06 10.34
C ALA A 57 -3.18 -4.96 10.09
N ALA A 58 -2.53 -5.00 8.93
CA ALA A 58 -1.52 -4.04 8.52
C ALA A 58 -2.06 -3.10 7.46
N ASP A 59 -1.43 -1.93 7.34
CA ASP A 59 -1.76 -0.97 6.30
C ASP A 59 -1.27 -1.53 4.95
N PRO A 60 -2.18 -1.77 3.98
CA PRO A 60 -1.76 -2.31 2.69
C PRO A 60 -0.79 -1.40 1.95
N ASP A 61 -0.89 -0.08 2.10
CA ASP A 61 0.01 0.85 1.42
C ASP A 61 1.46 0.70 1.89
N VAL A 62 1.66 0.40 3.18
CA VAL A 62 2.99 0.13 3.71
C VAL A 62 3.57 -1.13 3.07
N LEU A 63 2.78 -2.20 2.99
CA LEU A 63 3.23 -3.45 2.38
C LEU A 63 3.49 -3.30 0.89
N PHE A 64 2.64 -2.57 0.17
CA PHE A 64 2.86 -2.30 -1.26
C PHE A 64 4.15 -1.52 -1.48
N ARG A 65 4.41 -0.53 -0.64
CA ARG A 65 5.63 0.27 -0.75
C ARG A 65 6.88 -0.58 -0.53
N LEU A 66 6.85 -1.45 0.48
CA LEU A 66 7.97 -2.36 0.77
C LEU A 66 8.20 -3.38 -0.34
N SER A 67 7.15 -3.77 -1.05
CA SER A 67 7.24 -4.73 -2.15
C SER A 67 7.49 -4.06 -3.50
N SER A 68 7.54 -2.73 -3.56
CA SER A 68 7.67 -1.94 -4.78
C SER A 68 6.54 -2.20 -5.78
N SER A 69 5.33 -2.44 -5.27
CA SER A 69 4.15 -2.66 -6.10
C SER A 69 3.02 -1.71 -5.70
N THR A 70 1.93 -1.72 -6.47
CA THR A 70 0.80 -0.82 -6.25
C THR A 70 -0.50 -1.62 -6.30
N ASP A 71 -1.49 -1.20 -5.51
CA ASP A 71 -2.82 -1.81 -5.51
C ASP A 71 -3.40 -1.81 -6.93
N PRO A 72 -3.78 -2.97 -7.48
CA PRO A 72 -4.34 -3.05 -8.83
C PRO A 72 -5.61 -2.22 -9.02
N GLU A 73 -6.42 -2.03 -7.98
CA GLU A 73 -7.61 -1.19 -8.08
C GLU A 73 -7.25 0.28 -8.35
N VAL A 74 -6.19 0.77 -7.72
CA VAL A 74 -5.69 2.12 -7.93
C VAL A 74 -5.14 2.26 -9.35
N VAL A 75 -4.38 1.27 -9.81
CA VAL A 75 -3.84 1.27 -11.17
C VAL A 75 -4.96 1.30 -12.20
N GLY A 76 -5.99 0.45 -12.01
CA GLY A 76 -7.14 0.44 -12.91
C GLY A 76 -7.89 1.77 -12.93
N PHE A 77 -8.07 2.36 -11.76
CA PHE A 77 -8.71 3.68 -11.65
C PHE A 77 -7.92 4.74 -12.42
N LEU A 78 -6.60 4.74 -12.28
CA LEU A 78 -5.74 5.69 -12.99
C LEU A 78 -5.86 5.54 -14.52
N HIS A 79 -5.96 4.30 -15.00
CA HIS A 79 -6.10 4.05 -16.44
C HIS A 79 -7.42 4.57 -17.00
N ASN A 80 -8.47 4.59 -16.17
CA ASN A 80 -9.80 5.02 -16.58
C ASN A 80 -10.08 6.52 -16.33
N GLN A 81 -9.13 7.23 -15.72
CA GLN A 81 -9.30 8.64 -15.36
C GLN A 81 -8.06 9.45 -15.80
N PRO A 82 -8.02 9.88 -17.07
CA PRO A 82 -6.86 10.63 -17.59
C PRO A 82 -6.51 11.88 -16.80
N GLU A 83 -7.51 12.57 -16.26
CA GLU A 83 -7.28 13.78 -15.47
C GLU A 83 -6.56 13.49 -14.16
N VAL A 84 -6.82 12.32 -13.55
CA VAL A 84 -6.10 11.91 -12.35
C VAL A 84 -4.63 11.65 -12.68
N MET A 85 -4.37 11.02 -13.82
CA MET A 85 -3.00 10.80 -14.28
C MET A 85 -2.27 12.13 -14.53
N ASN A 86 -2.95 13.10 -15.11
CA ASN A 86 -2.38 14.43 -15.32
C ASN A 86 -2.03 15.10 -14.00
N LEU A 87 -2.89 14.97 -13.00
CA LEU A 87 -2.63 15.48 -11.66
C LEU A 87 -1.37 14.86 -11.06
N LEU A 88 -1.23 13.54 -11.16
CA LEU A 88 -0.07 12.85 -10.63
C LEU A 88 1.23 13.27 -11.32
N ARG A 89 1.20 13.44 -12.66
CA ARG A 89 2.36 13.92 -13.39
C ARG A 89 2.75 15.31 -12.95
N TYR A 90 1.78 16.19 -12.76
CA TYR A 90 2.03 17.55 -12.30
C TYR A 90 2.69 17.54 -10.92
N ILE A 91 2.16 16.73 -10.00
CA ILE A 91 2.73 16.59 -8.66
C ILE A 91 4.19 16.16 -8.73
N LYS A 92 4.47 15.19 -9.59
CA LYS A 92 5.84 14.67 -9.77
C LYS A 92 6.78 15.71 -10.38
N GLU A 93 6.35 16.36 -11.47
CA GLU A 93 7.18 17.30 -12.21
C GLU A 93 7.44 18.58 -11.42
N ALA A 94 6.46 19.03 -10.64
CA ALA A 94 6.59 20.21 -9.81
C ALA A 94 7.30 19.93 -8.48
N SER A 95 7.67 18.68 -8.22
CA SER A 95 8.39 18.26 -7.01
C SER A 95 7.70 18.70 -5.73
N PHE A 96 6.42 18.35 -5.60
CA PHE A 96 5.65 18.66 -4.41
C PHE A 96 6.31 18.08 -3.15
N THR A 97 6.37 18.90 -2.11
CA THR A 97 6.84 18.45 -0.80
C THR A 97 5.73 17.66 -0.10
N GLU A 98 6.07 16.94 0.96
CA GLU A 98 5.10 16.22 1.76
C GLU A 98 4.01 17.14 2.31
N ALA A 99 4.41 18.33 2.77
CA ALA A 99 3.46 19.32 3.29
C ALA A 99 2.50 19.79 2.20
N GLU A 100 3.00 20.02 1.00
CA GLU A 100 2.17 20.42 -0.15
C GLU A 100 1.19 19.33 -0.55
N ILE A 101 1.61 18.08 -0.52
CA ILE A 101 0.73 16.94 -0.79
C ILE A 101 -0.38 16.85 0.27
N LYS A 102 -0.04 17.05 1.55
CA LYS A 102 -1.04 17.07 2.62
C LYS A 102 -2.06 18.19 2.42
N SER A 103 -1.62 19.37 2.01
CA SER A 103 -2.51 20.48 1.69
C SER A 103 -3.45 20.14 0.54
N LEU A 104 -2.93 19.44 -0.47
CA LEU A 104 -3.73 19.00 -1.60
C LEU A 104 -4.81 18.00 -1.18
N ILE A 105 -4.46 17.07 -0.29
CA ILE A 105 -5.41 16.11 0.27
C ILE A 105 -6.52 16.84 1.03
N GLN A 106 -6.17 17.83 1.85
CA GLN A 106 -7.16 18.63 2.58
C GLN A 106 -8.11 19.35 1.62
N THR A 107 -7.57 19.91 0.55
CA THR A 107 -8.38 20.59 -0.47
C THR A 107 -9.35 19.59 -1.12
N ALA A 108 -8.89 18.40 -1.42
CA ALA A 108 -9.74 17.34 -1.99
C ALA A 108 -10.86 16.94 -1.03
N GLU A 109 -10.55 16.81 0.25
CA GLU A 109 -11.56 16.51 1.28
C GLU A 109 -12.59 17.62 1.37
N CYS A 110 -12.16 18.89 1.29
CA CYS A 110 -13.04 20.05 1.28
C CYS A 110 -14.00 20.03 0.10
N ILE A 111 -13.51 19.68 -1.09
CA ILE A 111 -14.35 19.60 -2.28
C ILE A 111 -15.50 18.62 -2.08
N LYS A 112 -15.25 17.54 -1.34
CA LYS A 112 -16.28 16.55 -1.02
C LYS A 112 -17.10 16.87 0.22
N GLY A 113 -16.75 17.94 0.94
CA GLY A 113 -17.42 18.31 2.17
C GLY A 113 -17.13 17.40 3.37
N ASN A 114 -16.03 16.65 3.31
CA ASN A 114 -15.69 15.67 4.33
C ASN A 114 -14.84 16.20 5.48
N SER A 115 -14.37 17.45 5.39
CA SER A 115 -13.61 18.07 6.46
C SER A 115 -13.81 19.59 6.43
N GLN A 116 -13.36 20.27 7.51
CA GLN A 116 -13.40 21.74 7.54
C GLN A 116 -12.37 22.28 6.56
N CYS A 117 -12.85 23.08 5.63
CA CYS A 117 -12.00 23.72 4.65
C CYS A 117 -11.24 24.89 5.25
N PRO A 118 -9.90 24.91 5.18
CA PRO A 118 -9.20 26.17 5.33
C PRO A 118 -9.60 27.09 4.17
N PRO A 119 -9.59 28.42 4.37
CA PRO A 119 -9.91 29.31 3.25
C PRO A 119 -8.93 29.08 2.10
N ILE A 120 -9.50 28.94 0.90
CA ILE A 120 -8.68 28.73 -0.30
C ILE A 120 -7.95 30.05 -0.54
N PRO A 121 -6.60 30.05 -0.59
CA PRO A 121 -5.86 31.25 -0.96
C PRO A 121 -6.20 31.63 -2.39
N VAL A 122 -6.60 32.85 -2.57
CA VAL A 122 -6.96 33.38 -3.89
C VAL A 122 -5.70 33.78 -4.65
#